data_9318a180b06436a965c2c293add6574a
#
_entry.id   9318a180b06436a965c2c293add6574a
#
_cell.length_a   1.000
_cell.length_b   1.000
_cell.length_c   1.000
_cell.angle_alpha   90.00
_cell.angle_beta   90.00
_cell.angle_gamma   90.00
#
_symmetry.space_group_name_H-M   'P 1'
#
loop_
_entity.id
_entity.type
_entity.pdbx_description
1 polymer ?
#
loop_
_entity_poly.entity_id
_entity_poly.type
_entity_poly.pdbx_seq_one_letter_code
_entity_poly.pdbx_strand_id
1 'polypeptide(L)'
;MKVRAAAVAIWVAVGLVGTAVSAHAADGDAKRGKVLAYTCHGCHGVPDYKNAFPNYSVPKLGGQNAQYLINALNGYAGGDRPHQTMHATASTLSEQDRADITAFLQAEVVQPSKQVVGTPPPTTQTCVSCHGSDGAKTIGPEYPILAGQHPDYIVHALEDYKSGKRKNPIMAGIVAGVDAKDFEAIAEFFGQQHGLCSTDELRKHDKCVRDSE
;
A
#
# COMPACT_ATOMS: atom_id res chain seq x y z
N MET A 1 -53.95 2.73 -68.09
CA MET A 1 -53.16 1.88 -67.16
C MET A 1 -52.02 2.75 -66.64
N LYS A 2 -52.04 3.10 -65.31
CA LYS A 2 -51.00 3.90 -64.67
C LYS A 2 -50.21 2.94 -63.80
N VAL A 3 -48.93 2.72 -64.15
CA VAL A 3 -48.00 1.88 -63.31
C VAL A 3 -47.39 2.84 -62.31
N ARG A 4 -47.60 2.53 -61.01
CA ARG A 4 -46.97 3.22 -59.90
C ARG A 4 -45.69 2.49 -59.54
N ALA A 5 -44.55 3.13 -59.65
CA ALA A 5 -43.25 2.67 -59.17
C ALA A 5 -43.17 2.91 -57.66
N ALA A 6 -42.99 1.81 -56.90
CA ALA A 6 -42.70 1.88 -55.46
C ALA A 6 -41.18 1.93 -55.25
N ALA A 7 -40.70 3.03 -54.66
CA ALA A 7 -39.30 3.15 -54.25
C ALA A 7 -39.08 2.43 -52.88
N VAL A 8 -38.24 1.42 -52.87
CA VAL A 8 -37.81 0.73 -51.66
C VAL A 8 -36.59 1.46 -51.12
N ALA A 9 -36.73 2.12 -49.97
CA ALA A 9 -35.62 2.73 -49.26
C ALA A 9 -34.91 1.66 -48.38
N ILE A 10 -33.68 1.32 -48.70
CA ILE A 10 -32.84 0.41 -47.92
C ILE A 10 -32.11 1.27 -46.89
N TRP A 11 -32.48 1.09 -45.61
CA TRP A 11 -31.74 1.65 -44.46
C TRP A 11 -30.56 0.73 -44.13
N VAL A 12 -29.34 1.20 -44.44
CA VAL A 12 -28.11 0.56 -43.96
C VAL A 12 -27.84 1.01 -42.53
N ALA A 13 -28.12 0.17 -41.56
CA ALA A 13 -27.73 0.41 -40.17
C ALA A 13 -26.22 0.13 -40.01
N VAL A 14 -25.43 1.18 -39.94
CA VAL A 14 -24.01 1.07 -39.54
C VAL A 14 -23.96 0.87 -38.04
N GLY A 15 -23.80 -0.38 -37.62
CA GLY A 15 -23.55 -0.74 -36.23
C GLY A 15 -22.15 -0.28 -35.81
N LEU A 16 -22.06 0.76 -34.99
CA LEU A 16 -20.83 1.05 -34.24
C LEU A 16 -20.59 -0.08 -33.22
N VAL A 17 -19.71 -1.01 -33.56
CA VAL A 17 -19.15 -1.95 -32.60
C VAL A 17 -18.17 -1.15 -31.73
N GLY A 18 -18.66 -0.62 -30.61
CA GLY A 18 -17.83 -0.05 -29.57
C GLY A 18 -17.02 -1.19 -28.92
N THR A 19 -15.74 -1.28 -29.24
CA THR A 19 -14.82 -2.12 -28.47
C THR A 19 -14.71 -1.53 -27.09
N ALA A 20 -15.42 -2.10 -26.11
CA ALA A 20 -15.16 -1.83 -24.70
C ALA A 20 -13.73 -2.30 -24.41
N VAL A 21 -12.79 -1.37 -24.33
CA VAL A 21 -11.46 -1.61 -23.78
C VAL A 21 -11.69 -1.84 -22.30
N SER A 22 -11.74 -3.11 -21.88
CA SER A 22 -11.66 -3.45 -20.48
C SER A 22 -10.33 -2.94 -19.99
N ALA A 23 -10.34 -1.88 -19.18
CA ALA A 23 -9.18 -1.45 -18.44
C ALA A 23 -8.88 -2.56 -17.40
N HIS A 24 -8.07 -3.53 -17.79
CA HIS A 24 -7.44 -4.40 -16.82
C HIS A 24 -6.50 -3.53 -16.00
N ALA A 25 -6.55 -3.64 -14.67
CA ALA A 25 -5.47 -3.13 -13.85
C ALA A 25 -4.17 -3.68 -14.44
N ALA A 26 -3.28 -2.80 -14.88
CA ALA A 26 -2.07 -3.22 -15.56
C ALA A 26 -1.26 -4.09 -14.60
N ASP A 27 -0.92 -5.31 -15.01
CA ASP A 27 0.04 -6.13 -14.27
C ASP A 27 1.34 -5.35 -14.18
N GLY A 28 1.84 -5.12 -12.95
CA GLY A 28 3.05 -4.32 -12.75
C GLY A 28 4.31 -5.08 -13.19
N ASP A 29 5.18 -4.41 -13.94
CA ASP A 29 6.52 -4.90 -14.28
C ASP A 29 7.50 -4.58 -13.15
N ALA A 30 7.82 -5.57 -12.33
CA ALA A 30 8.75 -5.43 -11.20
C ALA A 30 10.17 -5.01 -11.62
N LYS A 31 10.63 -5.34 -12.85
CA LYS A 31 11.95 -4.91 -13.34
C LYS A 31 11.96 -3.42 -13.64
N ARG A 32 10.92 -2.93 -14.32
CA ARG A 32 10.74 -1.49 -14.52
C ARG A 32 10.51 -0.78 -13.20
N GLY A 33 9.72 -1.39 -12.30
CA GLY A 33 9.48 -0.92 -10.94
C GLY A 33 10.74 -0.72 -10.13
N LYS A 34 11.71 -1.64 -10.21
CA LYS A 34 13.03 -1.52 -9.56
C LYS A 34 13.80 -0.27 -10.02
N VAL A 35 13.72 0.07 -11.31
CA VAL A 35 14.33 1.30 -11.85
C VAL A 35 13.60 2.55 -11.36
N LEU A 36 12.27 2.56 -11.42
CA LEU A 36 11.46 3.69 -10.99
C LEU A 36 11.56 3.95 -9.49
N ALA A 37 11.64 2.89 -8.67
CA ALA A 37 11.77 2.99 -7.23
C ALA A 37 13.14 3.56 -6.77
N TYR A 38 14.07 3.84 -7.69
CA TYR A 38 15.37 4.42 -7.33
C TYR A 38 15.24 5.70 -6.48
N THR A 39 14.29 6.57 -6.82
CA THR A 39 14.04 7.80 -6.06
C THR A 39 13.47 7.54 -4.66
N CYS A 40 12.79 6.41 -4.46
CA CYS A 40 12.25 6.03 -3.16
C CYS A 40 13.35 5.68 -2.15
N HIS A 41 14.48 5.14 -2.64
CA HIS A 41 15.60 4.73 -1.78
C HIS A 41 16.23 5.90 -1.01
N GLY A 42 16.17 7.11 -1.54
CA GLY A 42 16.72 8.30 -0.89
C GLY A 42 16.10 8.63 0.48
N CYS A 43 14.90 8.10 0.75
CA CYS A 43 14.21 8.24 2.03
C CYS A 43 13.90 6.86 2.65
N HIS A 44 13.28 5.96 1.89
CA HIS A 44 12.81 4.67 2.38
C HIS A 44 13.91 3.58 2.46
N GLY A 45 15.13 3.87 2.01
CA GLY A 45 16.28 2.99 2.08
C GLY A 45 17.36 3.45 3.06
N VAL A 46 17.26 4.66 3.58
CA VAL A 46 18.27 5.21 4.52
C VAL A 46 17.96 4.72 5.94
N PRO A 47 18.89 4.02 6.60
CA PRO A 47 18.71 3.59 7.98
C PRO A 47 18.40 4.79 8.90
N ASP A 48 17.48 4.59 9.82
CA ASP A 48 17.08 5.56 10.85
C ASP A 48 16.64 6.92 10.34
N TYR A 49 16.31 7.04 9.05
CA TYR A 49 15.85 8.29 8.47
C TYR A 49 14.46 8.66 8.98
N LYS A 50 14.33 9.89 9.48
CA LYS A 50 13.10 10.40 10.07
C LYS A 50 12.61 11.67 9.38
N ASN A 51 11.30 11.85 9.41
CA ASN A 51 10.69 13.13 9.11
C ASN A 51 11.11 14.17 10.16
N ALA A 52 11.27 15.43 9.74
CA ALA A 52 11.67 16.49 10.66
C ALA A 52 10.53 16.95 11.56
N PHE A 53 9.32 17.07 11.01
CA PHE A 53 8.15 17.50 11.76
C PHE A 53 6.85 17.03 11.06
N PRO A 54 5.99 16.27 11.78
CA PRO A 54 6.27 15.61 13.05
C PRO A 54 7.43 14.59 12.92
N ASN A 55 8.13 14.35 14.03
CA ASN A 55 9.28 13.44 14.01
C ASN A 55 8.83 11.99 14.15
N TYR A 56 8.98 11.23 13.08
CA TYR A 56 8.77 9.77 13.05
C TYR A 56 9.55 9.14 11.90
N SER A 57 9.84 7.85 11.99
CA SER A 57 10.63 7.13 11.01
C SER A 57 9.92 7.06 9.65
N VAL A 58 10.68 7.21 8.57
CA VAL A 58 10.17 6.97 7.22
C VAL A 58 9.86 5.49 7.05
N PRO A 59 8.64 5.11 6.64
CA PRO A 59 8.18 3.73 6.70
C PRO A 59 8.94 2.80 5.77
N LYS A 60 9.10 1.54 6.19
CA LYS A 60 9.58 0.44 5.36
C LYS A 60 8.55 0.09 4.30
N LEU A 61 9.01 -0.18 3.09
CA LEU A 61 8.15 -0.48 1.93
C LEU A 61 8.38 -1.88 1.36
N GLY A 62 9.58 -2.44 1.51
CA GLY A 62 9.90 -3.77 0.99
C GLY A 62 9.05 -4.86 1.65
N GLY A 63 8.48 -5.76 0.84
CA GLY A 63 7.58 -6.82 1.28
C GLY A 63 6.14 -6.40 1.55
N GLN A 64 5.77 -5.15 1.30
CA GLN A 64 4.41 -4.65 1.50
C GLN A 64 3.48 -5.08 0.37
N ASN A 65 2.20 -5.28 0.65
CA ASN A 65 1.17 -5.62 -0.33
C ASN A 65 1.06 -4.56 -1.43
N ALA A 66 1.20 -4.97 -2.70
CA ALA A 66 1.18 -4.04 -3.85
C ALA A 66 -0.12 -3.24 -3.92
N GLN A 67 -1.27 -3.88 -3.74
CA GLN A 67 -2.56 -3.18 -3.78
C GLN A 67 -2.68 -2.12 -2.68
N TYR A 68 -2.20 -2.43 -1.47
CA TYR A 68 -2.15 -1.44 -0.39
C TYR A 68 -1.23 -0.26 -0.75
N LEU A 69 -0.06 -0.53 -1.36
CA LEU A 69 0.86 0.53 -1.79
C LEU A 69 0.26 1.39 -2.90
N ILE A 70 -0.46 0.80 -3.88
CA ILE A 70 -1.21 1.55 -4.91
C ILE A 70 -2.23 2.47 -4.24
N ASN A 71 -3.03 1.95 -3.31
CA ASN A 71 -4.03 2.72 -2.58
C ASN A 71 -3.38 3.84 -1.75
N ALA A 72 -2.21 3.57 -1.16
CA ALA A 72 -1.45 4.57 -0.42
C ALA A 72 -0.94 5.71 -1.31
N LEU A 73 -0.37 5.38 -2.48
CA LEU A 73 0.09 6.37 -3.45
C LEU A 73 -1.08 7.20 -4.00
N ASN A 74 -2.21 6.56 -4.30
CA ASN A 74 -3.44 7.27 -4.70
C ASN A 74 -3.92 8.21 -3.59
N GLY A 75 -3.92 7.77 -2.34
CA GLY A 75 -4.30 8.58 -1.20
C GLY A 75 -3.38 9.79 -0.99
N TYR A 76 -2.07 9.66 -1.22
CA TYR A 76 -1.15 10.80 -1.20
C TYR A 76 -1.41 11.77 -2.34
N ALA A 77 -1.58 11.28 -3.56
CA ALA A 77 -1.87 12.12 -4.73
C ALA A 77 -3.22 12.84 -4.59
N GLY A 78 -4.24 12.17 -4.05
CA GLY A 78 -5.59 12.69 -3.84
C GLY A 78 -5.78 13.52 -2.56
N GLY A 79 -4.80 13.54 -1.65
CA GLY A 79 -4.87 14.29 -0.38
C GLY A 79 -5.60 13.57 0.77
N ASP A 80 -6.00 12.32 0.61
CA ASP A 80 -6.58 11.50 1.69
C ASP A 80 -5.55 11.04 2.74
N ARG A 81 -4.26 11.13 2.38
CA ARG A 81 -3.10 10.97 3.26
C ARG A 81 -2.26 12.25 3.19
N PRO A 82 -2.31 13.10 4.22
CA PRO A 82 -1.57 14.37 4.20
C PRO A 82 -0.08 14.12 4.47
N HIS A 83 0.75 14.38 3.46
CA HIS A 83 2.21 14.39 3.57
C HIS A 83 2.78 15.09 2.33
N GLN A 84 3.32 16.30 2.49
CA GLN A 84 3.73 17.14 1.36
C GLN A 84 4.71 16.47 0.40
N THR A 85 5.78 15.86 0.91
CA THR A 85 6.78 15.18 0.07
C THR A 85 6.15 14.01 -0.69
N MET A 86 5.34 13.18 -0.01
CA MET A 86 4.70 12.05 -0.66
C MET A 86 3.60 12.49 -1.63
N HIS A 87 2.89 13.58 -1.36
CA HIS A 87 1.95 14.17 -2.31
C HIS A 87 2.67 14.60 -3.59
N ALA A 88 3.77 15.36 -3.47
CA ALA A 88 4.56 15.79 -4.62
C ALA A 88 5.08 14.59 -5.42
N THR A 89 5.63 13.56 -4.75
CA THR A 89 6.12 12.35 -5.42
C THR A 89 5.00 11.56 -6.10
N ALA A 90 3.92 11.26 -5.38
CA ALA A 90 2.84 10.42 -5.89
C ALA A 90 2.07 11.10 -7.04
N SER A 91 1.96 12.43 -7.03
CA SER A 91 1.26 13.19 -8.09
C SER A 91 1.96 13.13 -9.45
N THR A 92 3.25 12.80 -9.50
CA THR A 92 4.02 12.67 -10.75
C THR A 92 3.96 11.27 -11.36
N LEU A 93 3.47 10.27 -10.62
CA LEU A 93 3.43 8.88 -11.07
C LEU A 93 2.16 8.59 -11.86
N SER A 94 2.30 7.98 -13.04
CA SER A 94 1.18 7.39 -13.76
C SER A 94 0.63 6.15 -13.03
N GLU A 95 -0.55 5.68 -13.42
CA GLU A 95 -1.11 4.43 -12.89
C GLU A 95 -0.17 3.24 -13.14
N GLN A 96 0.44 3.18 -14.34
CA GLN A 96 1.41 2.14 -14.69
C GLN A 96 2.68 2.24 -13.83
N ASP A 97 3.20 3.45 -13.56
CA ASP A 97 4.37 3.62 -12.70
C ASP A 97 4.07 3.14 -11.27
N ARG A 98 2.87 3.42 -10.75
CA ARG A 98 2.43 2.91 -9.44
C ARG A 98 2.35 1.40 -9.44
N ALA A 99 1.77 0.78 -10.47
CA ALA A 99 1.68 -0.68 -10.60
C ALA A 99 3.07 -1.32 -10.64
N ASP A 100 3.99 -0.79 -11.43
CA ASP A 100 5.34 -1.33 -11.59
C ASP A 100 6.18 -1.18 -10.30
N ILE A 101 6.17 0.01 -9.70
CA ILE A 101 6.87 0.27 -8.44
C ILE A 101 6.37 -0.67 -7.34
N THR A 102 5.06 -0.83 -7.22
CA THR A 102 4.47 -1.67 -6.17
C THR A 102 4.68 -3.15 -6.41
N ALA A 103 4.73 -3.61 -7.67
CA ALA A 103 5.11 -4.96 -8.03
C ALA A 103 6.55 -5.29 -7.59
N PHE A 104 7.49 -4.34 -7.72
CA PHE A 104 8.84 -4.48 -7.19
C PHE A 104 8.86 -4.50 -5.65
N LEU A 105 8.14 -3.59 -5.02
CA LEU A 105 8.13 -3.44 -3.56
C LEU A 105 7.44 -4.61 -2.83
N GLN A 106 6.52 -5.32 -3.49
CA GLN A 106 5.83 -6.51 -2.96
C GLN A 106 6.72 -7.75 -2.86
N ALA A 107 8.03 -7.65 -3.00
CA ALA A 107 8.95 -8.76 -2.98
C ALA A 107 8.69 -9.77 -1.84
N GLU A 108 9.24 -10.96 -2.01
CA GLU A 108 9.14 -12.03 -1.02
C GLU A 108 9.74 -11.61 0.33
N VAL A 109 8.99 -11.82 1.39
CA VAL A 109 9.49 -11.71 2.77
C VAL A 109 9.91 -13.09 3.24
N VAL A 110 11.21 -13.29 3.38
CA VAL A 110 11.75 -14.53 3.94
C VAL A 110 11.46 -14.56 5.43
N GLN A 111 10.53 -15.41 5.84
CA GLN A 111 10.17 -15.59 7.25
C GLN A 111 11.13 -16.59 7.90
N PRO A 112 12.00 -16.16 8.81
CA PRO A 112 12.94 -17.08 9.50
C PRO A 112 12.22 -18.01 10.51
N SER A 113 11.07 -17.60 11.01
CA SER A 113 10.25 -18.44 11.91
C SER A 113 8.76 -18.18 11.67
N LYS A 114 7.93 -19.20 11.96
CA LYS A 114 6.46 -19.08 11.99
C LYS A 114 5.93 -18.61 13.33
N GLN A 115 6.80 -18.23 14.25
CA GLN A 115 6.44 -17.94 15.63
C GLN A 115 6.27 -16.45 15.85
N VAL A 116 5.16 -16.08 16.48
CA VAL A 116 4.91 -14.71 16.95
C VAL A 116 5.94 -14.33 18.01
N VAL A 117 6.56 -13.18 17.86
CA VAL A 117 7.55 -12.64 18.81
C VAL A 117 6.83 -11.89 19.93
N GLY A 118 7.09 -12.28 21.18
CA GLY A 118 6.51 -11.62 22.34
C GLY A 118 5.04 -11.99 22.59
N THR A 119 4.44 -11.31 23.55
CA THR A 119 3.02 -11.50 23.93
C THR A 119 2.19 -10.35 23.37
N PRO A 120 1.16 -10.62 22.54
CA PRO A 120 0.32 -9.57 21.99
C PRO A 120 -0.46 -8.85 23.11
N PRO A 121 -0.45 -7.51 23.15
CA PRO A 121 -1.33 -6.76 24.05
C PRO A 121 -2.81 -7.12 23.78
N PRO A 122 -3.67 -7.18 24.81
CA PRO A 122 -5.08 -7.50 24.61
C PRO A 122 -5.79 -6.59 23.59
N THR A 123 -5.37 -5.35 23.50
CA THR A 123 -5.89 -4.34 22.57
C THR A 123 -5.59 -4.64 21.10
N THR A 124 -4.65 -5.54 20.77
CA THR A 124 -4.37 -5.98 19.40
C THR A 124 -5.44 -6.90 18.81
N GLN A 125 -6.37 -7.45 19.61
CA GLN A 125 -7.40 -8.38 19.14
C GLN A 125 -8.24 -7.81 18.00
N THR A 126 -8.52 -6.52 18.02
CA THR A 126 -9.26 -5.83 16.94
C THR A 126 -8.43 -5.72 15.65
N CYS A 127 -7.10 -5.65 15.76
CA CYS A 127 -6.17 -5.49 14.65
C CYS A 127 -5.92 -6.81 13.91
N VAL A 128 -5.76 -7.90 14.68
CA VAL A 128 -5.34 -9.21 14.13
C VAL A 128 -6.36 -9.83 13.19
N SER A 129 -7.64 -9.47 13.29
CA SER A 129 -8.69 -9.96 12.40
C SER A 129 -8.45 -9.61 10.92
N CYS A 130 -7.80 -8.47 10.66
CA CYS A 130 -7.51 -7.97 9.30
C CYS A 130 -6.02 -8.03 8.96
N HIS A 131 -5.13 -7.78 9.94
CA HIS A 131 -3.70 -7.72 9.72
C HIS A 131 -2.95 -9.03 10.03
N GLY A 132 -3.64 -10.02 10.60
CA GLY A 132 -3.04 -11.29 11.03
C GLY A 132 -2.45 -11.22 12.44
N SER A 133 -2.23 -12.38 13.07
CA SER A 133 -1.79 -12.51 14.47
C SER A 133 -0.43 -11.88 14.76
N ASP A 134 0.44 -11.85 13.75
CA ASP A 134 1.77 -11.25 13.77
C ASP A 134 1.87 -9.98 12.91
N GLY A 135 0.78 -9.60 12.24
CA GLY A 135 0.75 -8.49 11.30
C GLY A 135 1.37 -8.79 9.93
N ALA A 136 1.76 -10.05 9.64
CA ALA A 136 2.40 -10.42 8.38
C ALA A 136 1.45 -11.03 7.34
N LYS A 137 0.31 -11.61 7.79
CA LYS A 137 -0.67 -12.28 6.92
C LYS A 137 -2.01 -11.58 6.97
N THR A 138 -2.21 -10.68 6.03
CA THR A 138 -3.46 -9.92 5.92
C THR A 138 -4.58 -10.74 5.27
N ILE A 139 -5.85 -10.37 5.54
CA ILE A 139 -7.03 -11.02 4.95
C ILE A 139 -7.24 -10.68 3.46
N GLY A 140 -6.56 -9.66 2.95
CA GLY A 140 -6.63 -9.24 1.55
C GLY A 140 -5.47 -8.31 1.19
N PRO A 141 -5.19 -8.15 -0.12
CA PRO A 141 -4.02 -7.39 -0.59
C PRO A 141 -4.16 -5.87 -0.38
N GLU A 142 -5.35 -5.37 -0.08
CA GLU A 142 -5.61 -3.97 0.26
C GLU A 142 -5.28 -3.63 1.71
N TYR A 143 -5.11 -4.63 2.58
CA TYR A 143 -4.73 -4.44 3.98
C TYR A 143 -3.20 -4.42 4.12
N PRO A 144 -2.62 -3.49 4.89
CA PRO A 144 -1.17 -3.44 5.03
C PRO A 144 -0.62 -4.52 5.95
N ILE A 145 0.56 -5.02 5.59
CA ILE A 145 1.44 -5.73 6.50
C ILE A 145 1.96 -4.75 7.54
N LEU A 146 1.86 -5.11 8.81
CA LEU A 146 2.34 -4.32 9.97
C LEU A 146 3.65 -4.88 10.53
N ALA A 147 3.89 -6.18 10.35
CA ALA A 147 5.07 -6.87 10.85
C ALA A 147 6.37 -6.20 10.40
N GLY A 148 7.23 -5.87 11.34
CA GLY A 148 8.53 -5.26 11.08
C GLY A 148 8.51 -3.78 10.74
N GLN A 149 7.35 -3.12 10.72
CA GLN A 149 7.25 -1.68 10.49
C GLN A 149 7.78 -0.90 11.70
N HIS A 150 8.24 0.32 11.48
CA HIS A 150 8.69 1.21 12.56
C HIS A 150 7.56 1.54 13.53
N PRO A 151 7.73 1.30 14.85
CA PRO A 151 6.67 1.56 15.82
C PRO A 151 6.19 3.01 15.84
N ASP A 152 7.09 3.98 15.79
CA ASP A 152 6.76 5.40 15.76
C ASP A 152 5.94 5.81 14.51
N TYR A 153 6.18 5.16 13.36
CA TYR A 153 5.33 5.35 12.18
C TYR A 153 3.94 4.72 12.37
N ILE A 154 3.84 3.55 13.02
CA ILE A 154 2.54 2.92 13.31
C ILE A 154 1.72 3.81 14.25
N VAL A 155 2.33 4.34 15.32
CA VAL A 155 1.68 5.28 16.24
C VAL A 155 1.16 6.50 15.47
N HIS A 156 2.03 7.14 14.69
CA HIS A 156 1.63 8.30 13.88
C HIS A 156 0.46 7.99 12.94
N ALA A 157 0.47 6.82 12.29
CA ALA A 157 -0.63 6.41 11.42
C ALA A 157 -1.96 6.21 12.18
N LEU A 158 -1.91 5.61 13.38
CA LEU A 158 -3.09 5.44 14.23
C LEU A 158 -3.66 6.80 14.70
N GLU A 159 -2.79 7.73 15.10
CA GLU A 159 -3.16 9.10 15.45
C GLU A 159 -3.82 9.85 14.28
N ASP A 160 -3.26 9.72 13.09
CA ASP A 160 -3.80 10.35 11.90
C ASP A 160 -5.18 9.78 11.50
N TYR A 161 -5.39 8.46 11.67
CA TYR A 161 -6.72 7.88 11.49
C TYR A 161 -7.70 8.34 12.57
N LYS A 162 -7.27 8.37 13.84
CA LYS A 162 -8.11 8.78 14.97
C LYS A 162 -8.52 10.25 14.90
N SER A 163 -7.62 11.11 14.42
CA SER A 163 -7.89 12.54 14.21
C SER A 163 -8.61 12.86 12.89
N GLY A 164 -8.79 11.87 12.00
CA GLY A 164 -9.39 12.08 10.68
C GLY A 164 -8.47 12.75 9.65
N LYS A 165 -7.21 13.02 9.98
CA LYS A 165 -6.23 13.56 9.02
C LYS A 165 -5.96 12.58 7.89
N ARG A 166 -5.80 11.28 8.21
CA ARG A 166 -5.71 10.20 7.24
C ARG A 166 -7.07 9.57 7.05
N LYS A 167 -7.60 9.63 5.83
CA LYS A 167 -8.95 9.18 5.53
C LYS A 167 -8.97 7.71 5.15
N ASN A 168 -9.57 6.89 5.97
CA ASN A 168 -9.96 5.52 5.68
C ASN A 168 -11.10 5.14 6.64
N PRO A 169 -12.34 4.94 6.15
CA PRO A 169 -13.50 4.70 7.01
C PRO A 169 -13.36 3.46 7.90
N ILE A 170 -12.73 2.39 7.38
CA ILE A 170 -12.53 1.15 8.14
C ILE A 170 -11.60 1.43 9.32
N MET A 171 -10.38 1.96 9.03
CA MET A 171 -9.40 2.23 10.07
C MET A 171 -9.89 3.30 11.06
N ALA A 172 -10.59 4.34 10.61
CA ALA A 172 -11.19 5.33 11.49
C ALA A 172 -12.18 4.69 12.47
N GLY A 173 -13.04 3.78 11.99
CA GLY A 173 -13.98 3.04 12.82
C GLY A 173 -13.28 2.14 13.84
N ILE A 174 -12.21 1.45 13.45
CA ILE A 174 -11.42 0.58 14.34
C ILE A 174 -10.73 1.40 15.44
N VAL A 175 -9.97 2.44 15.06
CA VAL A 175 -9.18 3.22 16.02
C VAL A 175 -10.04 4.11 16.93
N ALA A 176 -11.28 4.41 16.55
CA ALA A 176 -12.22 5.13 17.42
C ALA A 176 -12.43 4.40 18.77
N GLY A 177 -12.48 3.07 18.74
CA GLY A 177 -12.65 2.22 19.91
C GLY A 177 -11.37 1.90 20.69
N VAL A 178 -10.19 2.35 20.21
CA VAL A 178 -8.90 2.08 20.86
C VAL A 178 -8.43 3.33 21.61
N ASP A 179 -8.02 3.15 22.88
CA ASP A 179 -7.44 4.24 23.67
C ASP A 179 -6.05 4.60 23.10
N ALA A 180 -5.77 5.90 22.96
CA ALA A 180 -4.50 6.38 22.41
C ALA A 180 -3.28 5.97 23.26
N LYS A 181 -3.46 5.74 24.57
CA LYS A 181 -2.41 5.23 25.45
C LYS A 181 -1.91 3.82 25.08
N ASP A 182 -2.73 3.05 24.31
CA ASP A 182 -2.39 1.68 23.90
C ASP A 182 -1.65 1.66 22.54
N PHE A 183 -1.56 2.79 21.82
CA PHE A 183 -0.96 2.84 20.51
C PHE A 183 0.51 2.43 20.48
N GLU A 184 1.28 2.85 21.49
CA GLU A 184 2.69 2.46 21.60
C GLU A 184 2.85 0.95 21.76
N ALA A 185 2.12 0.33 22.69
CA ALA A 185 2.19 -1.11 22.92
C ALA A 185 1.74 -1.92 21.68
N ILE A 186 0.71 -1.47 20.96
CA ILE A 186 0.26 -2.08 19.71
C ILE A 186 1.36 -1.95 18.65
N ALA A 187 1.95 -0.77 18.50
CA ALA A 187 2.95 -0.48 17.51
C ALA A 187 4.26 -1.25 17.74
N GLU A 188 4.71 -1.33 18.99
CA GLU A 188 5.88 -2.13 19.38
C GLU A 188 5.67 -3.61 19.12
N PHE A 189 4.47 -4.14 19.44
CA PHE A 189 4.16 -5.55 19.18
C PHE A 189 4.29 -5.89 17.68
N PHE A 190 3.70 -5.09 16.79
CA PHE A 190 3.81 -5.36 15.35
C PHE A 190 5.19 -5.01 14.78
N GLY A 191 5.84 -3.97 15.32
CA GLY A 191 7.16 -3.54 14.88
C GLY A 191 8.27 -4.56 15.12
N GLN A 192 8.18 -5.35 16.19
CA GLN A 192 9.16 -6.39 16.52
C GLN A 192 8.98 -7.69 15.74
N GLN A 193 7.85 -7.86 15.02
CA GLN A 193 7.60 -9.06 14.21
C GLN A 193 8.50 -9.09 12.97
N HIS A 194 8.69 -10.30 12.42
CA HIS A 194 9.40 -10.46 11.14
C HIS A 194 8.49 -10.09 9.97
N GLY A 195 8.93 -9.19 9.11
CA GLY A 195 8.10 -8.71 8.01
C GLY A 195 8.81 -7.73 7.10
N LEU A 196 8.35 -6.50 7.07
CA LEU A 196 8.79 -5.46 6.16
C LEU A 196 10.27 -5.13 6.30
N CYS A 197 10.90 -4.78 5.18
CA CYS A 197 12.29 -4.33 5.10
C CYS A 197 12.42 -2.94 4.45
N SER A 198 13.60 -2.34 4.58
CA SER A 198 13.93 -1.12 3.87
C SER A 198 14.03 -1.35 2.36
N THR A 199 13.88 -0.30 1.57
CA THR A 199 14.08 -0.43 0.12
C THR A 199 15.54 -0.68 -0.26
N ASP A 200 16.51 -0.38 0.61
CA ASP A 200 17.92 -0.69 0.39
C ASP A 200 18.22 -2.18 0.54
N GLU A 201 17.65 -2.82 1.60
CA GLU A 201 17.70 -4.27 1.76
C GLU A 201 17.09 -4.98 0.56
N LEU A 202 15.89 -4.53 0.16
CA LEU A 202 15.21 -5.09 -1.01
C LEU A 202 16.05 -4.92 -2.29
N ARG A 203 16.64 -3.75 -2.51
CA ARG A 203 17.49 -3.48 -3.68
C ARG A 203 18.71 -4.38 -3.75
N LYS A 204 19.33 -4.70 -2.60
CA LYS A 204 20.52 -5.54 -2.50
C LYS A 204 20.23 -7.02 -2.69
N HIS A 205 19.11 -7.50 -2.20
CA HIS A 205 18.81 -8.92 -2.08
C HIS A 205 17.64 -9.40 -2.94
N ASP A 206 16.91 -8.49 -3.60
CA ASP A 206 15.63 -8.73 -4.32
C ASP A 206 14.53 -9.40 -3.46
N LYS A 207 14.72 -9.41 -2.15
CA LYS A 207 13.80 -9.95 -1.13
C LYS A 207 14.11 -9.32 0.23
N CYS A 208 13.14 -9.36 1.14
CA CYS A 208 13.38 -8.98 2.53
C CYS A 208 14.02 -10.16 3.28
N VAL A 209 15.28 -10.01 3.63
CA VAL A 209 16.05 -10.98 4.43
C VAL A 209 16.44 -10.27 5.70
N ARG A 210 16.03 -10.79 6.85
CA ARG A 210 16.61 -10.29 8.10
C ARG A 210 18.01 -10.87 8.22
N ASP A 211 19.02 -10.00 8.33
CA ASP A 211 20.34 -10.44 8.72
C ASP A 211 20.21 -11.15 10.08
N SER A 212 20.68 -12.39 10.12
CA SER A 212 20.79 -13.12 11.38
C SER A 212 21.82 -12.38 12.24
N GLU A 213 21.35 -11.74 13.31
CA GLU A 213 22.22 -11.36 14.42
C GLU A 213 22.96 -12.57 14.99
#